data_f59c0fbb9dd0fe2720204c00cc13489f
#
_entry.id   f59c0fbb9dd0fe2720204c00cc13489f
#
_cell.length_a   1.000
_cell.length_b   1.000
_cell.length_c   1.000
_cell.angle_alpha   90.00
_cell.angle_beta   90.00
_cell.angle_gamma   90.00
#
_symmetry.space_group_name_H-M   'P 1'
#
loop_
_entity.id
_entity.type
_entity.pdbx_description
1 polymer ?
#
loop_
_entity_poly.entity_id
_entity_poly.type
_entity_poly.pdbx_seq_one_letter_code
_entity_poly.pdbx_strand_id
1 'polypeptide(L)'
;IVEEVKKRTEGKIAVLARINSTEDMFGGLDNHDMCAIASYLEDCGVDGLHVSRAVHLKDEYMWAPTGIHGGFSAELVANIKNCVSVPVITVGRYTEPQFAEQMVKLGKADLVAFGRQSLADPHTPEKAQEERLEDMTPCIACLQGCVANMYAGKPLCCLVNPVLGRESEGLPKAEKAKK
;
A
#
# COMPACT_ATOMS: atom_id res chain seq x y z
N ILE A 1 2.14 -24.28 1.81
CA ILE A 1 0.84 -23.56 1.77
C ILE A 1 0.50 -23.21 0.33
N VAL A 2 1.34 -22.47 -0.41
CA VAL A 2 1.07 -22.03 -1.80
C VAL A 2 0.69 -23.20 -2.70
N GLU A 3 1.52 -24.22 -2.77
CA GLU A 3 1.27 -25.43 -3.56
C GLU A 3 -0.05 -26.10 -3.23
N GLU A 4 -0.40 -26.19 -1.94
CA GLU A 4 -1.68 -26.82 -1.51
C GLU A 4 -2.89 -25.95 -1.90
N VAL A 5 -2.76 -24.61 -1.84
CA VAL A 5 -3.82 -23.71 -2.33
C VAL A 5 -3.99 -23.88 -3.84
N LYS A 6 -2.90 -23.87 -4.61
CA LYS A 6 -2.93 -24.07 -6.06
C LYS A 6 -3.57 -25.43 -6.43
N LYS A 7 -3.22 -26.49 -5.71
CA LYS A 7 -3.78 -27.80 -5.92
C LYS A 7 -5.30 -27.82 -5.67
N ARG A 8 -5.76 -27.26 -4.54
CA ARG A 8 -7.19 -27.25 -4.17
C ARG A 8 -8.03 -26.37 -5.08
N THR A 9 -7.45 -25.32 -5.62
CA THR A 9 -8.16 -24.41 -6.54
C THR A 9 -7.97 -24.80 -8.01
N GLU A 10 -7.25 -25.89 -8.29
CA GLU A 10 -6.95 -26.34 -9.65
C GLU A 10 -6.33 -25.23 -10.51
N GLY A 11 -5.59 -24.31 -9.89
CA GLY A 11 -4.99 -23.16 -10.55
C GLY A 11 -5.99 -22.08 -11.03
N LYS A 12 -7.25 -22.17 -10.65
CA LYS A 12 -8.31 -21.26 -11.14
C LYS A 12 -8.28 -19.86 -10.48
N ILE A 13 -7.54 -19.70 -9.38
CA ILE A 13 -7.38 -18.39 -8.69
C ILE A 13 -5.91 -18.02 -8.61
N ALA A 14 -5.64 -16.72 -8.72
CA ALA A 14 -4.32 -16.18 -8.48
C ALA A 14 -3.98 -16.23 -6.97
N VAL A 15 -2.75 -16.63 -6.65
CA VAL A 15 -2.22 -16.65 -5.29
C VAL A 15 -1.13 -15.59 -5.17
N LEU A 16 -1.39 -14.54 -4.42
CA LEU A 16 -0.40 -13.50 -4.15
C LEU A 16 0.15 -13.68 -2.74
N ALA A 17 1.48 -13.54 -2.60
CA ALA A 17 2.13 -13.50 -1.30
C ALA A 17 2.47 -12.05 -0.92
N ARG A 18 2.20 -11.68 0.34
CA ARG A 18 2.69 -10.41 0.88
C ARG A 18 3.91 -10.65 1.73
N ILE A 19 5.01 -9.99 1.37
CA ILE A 19 6.31 -10.08 2.06
C ILE A 19 6.83 -8.68 2.40
N ASN A 20 7.84 -8.61 3.27
CA ASN A 20 8.59 -7.38 3.50
C ASN A 20 9.74 -7.25 2.50
N SER A 21 10.19 -6.03 2.22
CA SER A 21 11.45 -5.78 1.50
C SER A 21 12.67 -5.90 2.41
N THR A 22 12.47 -5.69 3.70
CA THR A 22 13.43 -5.85 4.80
C THR A 22 12.68 -5.75 6.12
N GLU A 23 13.24 -6.28 7.19
CA GLU A 23 12.67 -6.15 8.54
C GLU A 23 13.14 -4.90 9.27
N ASP A 24 14.18 -4.22 8.77
CA ASP A 24 14.77 -2.99 9.34
C ASP A 24 15.19 -3.13 10.81
N MET A 25 15.62 -4.30 11.24
CA MET A 25 16.02 -4.56 12.62
C MET A 25 17.27 -5.42 12.71
N PHE A 26 18.02 -5.26 13.81
CA PHE A 26 19.21 -6.05 14.07
C PHE A 26 18.86 -7.55 14.21
N GLY A 27 19.54 -8.41 13.44
CA GLY A 27 19.28 -9.84 13.39
C GLY A 27 18.01 -10.25 12.64
N GLY A 28 17.29 -9.30 12.04
CA GLY A 28 16.18 -9.54 11.13
C GLY A 28 16.65 -9.80 9.70
N LEU A 29 15.71 -10.18 8.85
CA LEU A 29 15.96 -10.42 7.42
C LEU A 29 16.24 -9.11 6.69
N ASP A 30 17.30 -9.10 5.91
CA ASP A 30 17.65 -7.98 5.06
C ASP A 30 17.05 -8.09 3.65
N ASN A 31 17.34 -7.14 2.77
CA ASN A 31 16.80 -7.13 1.43
C ASN A 31 17.34 -8.28 0.56
N HIS A 32 18.57 -8.73 0.81
CA HIS A 32 19.16 -9.86 0.09
C HIS A 32 18.46 -11.18 0.47
N ASP A 33 18.19 -11.37 1.77
CA ASP A 33 17.42 -12.52 2.26
C ASP A 33 16.02 -12.54 1.64
N MET A 34 15.39 -11.34 1.56
CA MET A 34 14.05 -11.21 0.98
C MET A 34 14.01 -11.47 -0.52
N CYS A 35 15.09 -11.19 -1.26
CA CYS A 35 15.23 -11.60 -2.65
C CYS A 35 15.24 -13.13 -2.79
N ALA A 36 15.99 -13.84 -1.94
CA ALA A 36 16.03 -15.30 -1.95
C ALA A 36 14.65 -15.90 -1.59
N ILE A 37 13.96 -15.32 -0.60
CA ILE A 37 12.60 -15.72 -0.22
C ILE A 37 11.61 -15.48 -1.36
N ALA A 38 11.72 -14.35 -2.06
CA ALA A 38 10.86 -14.03 -3.19
C ALA A 38 11.00 -15.05 -4.32
N SER A 39 12.24 -15.40 -4.69
CA SER A 39 12.52 -16.44 -5.71
C SER A 39 11.97 -17.80 -5.27
N TYR A 40 12.15 -18.18 -4.01
CA TYR A 40 11.59 -19.43 -3.48
C TYR A 40 10.05 -19.46 -3.52
N LEU A 41 9.39 -18.33 -3.23
CA LEU A 41 7.94 -18.24 -3.33
C LEU A 41 7.45 -18.36 -4.78
N GLU A 42 8.19 -17.80 -5.74
CA GLU A 42 7.92 -17.98 -7.16
C GLU A 42 8.03 -19.45 -7.56
N ASP A 43 9.08 -20.15 -7.13
CA ASP A 43 9.25 -21.59 -7.36
C ASP A 43 8.10 -22.41 -6.73
N CYS A 44 7.53 -21.96 -5.61
CA CYS A 44 6.34 -22.55 -5.01
C CYS A 44 5.03 -22.25 -5.78
N GLY A 45 5.08 -21.39 -6.81
CA GLY A 45 3.96 -21.10 -7.71
C GLY A 45 3.08 -19.93 -7.30
N VAL A 46 3.58 -18.90 -6.59
CA VAL A 46 2.83 -17.65 -6.43
C VAL A 46 2.67 -16.95 -7.78
N ASP A 47 1.56 -16.25 -7.98
CA ASP A 47 1.25 -15.50 -9.19
C ASP A 47 1.66 -14.02 -9.10
N GLY A 48 2.11 -13.58 -7.94
CA GLY A 48 2.59 -12.22 -7.71
C GLY A 48 3.00 -11.96 -6.28
N LEU A 49 3.77 -10.90 -6.07
CA LEU A 49 4.27 -10.48 -4.78
C LEU A 49 3.79 -9.08 -4.43
N HIS A 50 3.25 -8.91 -3.22
CA HIS A 50 2.96 -7.59 -2.65
C HIS A 50 4.03 -7.28 -1.60
N VAL A 51 4.92 -6.35 -1.95
CA VAL A 51 6.10 -6.07 -1.14
C VAL A 51 5.90 -4.81 -0.31
N SER A 52 5.93 -4.99 1.02
CA SER A 52 5.89 -3.92 2.01
C SER A 52 7.29 -3.70 2.62
N ARG A 53 7.37 -3.00 3.74
CA ARG A 53 8.61 -2.78 4.48
C ARG A 53 8.34 -2.84 5.97
N ALA A 54 9.34 -3.31 6.72
CA ALA A 54 9.40 -3.38 8.16
C ALA A 54 8.40 -4.35 8.84
N VAL A 55 8.62 -4.55 10.11
CA VAL A 55 7.81 -5.35 11.03
C VAL A 55 7.22 -4.46 12.12
N HIS A 56 6.30 -4.99 12.93
CA HIS A 56 5.63 -4.25 14.02
C HIS A 56 6.56 -3.54 15.01
N LEU A 57 7.80 -4.01 15.14
CA LEU A 57 8.81 -3.36 16.01
C LEU A 57 9.43 -2.10 15.36
N LYS A 58 9.07 -1.79 14.12
CA LYS A 58 9.52 -0.64 13.33
C LYS A 58 8.33 0.10 12.71
N ASP A 59 7.42 0.53 13.57
CA ASP A 59 6.15 1.17 13.19
C ASP A 59 6.32 2.39 12.27
N GLU A 60 7.45 3.12 12.36
CA GLU A 60 7.72 4.27 11.52
C GLU A 60 7.76 3.97 10.02
N TYR A 61 8.14 2.74 9.62
CA TYR A 61 8.12 2.32 8.21
C TYR A 61 6.83 1.58 7.85
N MET A 62 6.21 0.89 8.83
CA MET A 62 4.93 0.22 8.61
C MET A 62 3.82 1.24 8.33
N TRP A 63 3.79 2.33 9.07
CA TRP A 63 2.77 3.37 8.99
C TRP A 63 3.34 4.74 8.57
N ALA A 64 4.41 4.77 7.82
CA ALA A 64 5.16 5.95 7.40
C ALA A 64 4.40 7.29 7.59
N PRO A 65 4.81 8.12 8.57
CA PRO A 65 4.18 9.43 8.84
C PRO A 65 4.65 10.47 7.81
N THR A 66 4.18 11.71 7.97
CA THR A 66 4.50 12.83 7.07
C THR A 66 6.00 13.06 6.88
N GLY A 67 6.82 12.80 7.90
CA GLY A 67 8.28 12.97 7.83
C GLY A 67 9.02 11.93 6.95
N ILE A 68 8.37 10.82 6.58
CA ILE A 68 8.95 9.83 5.66
C ILE A 68 8.39 10.09 4.26
N HIS A 69 9.27 10.20 3.26
CA HIS A 69 8.86 10.48 1.87
C HIS A 69 8.03 9.35 1.25
N GLY A 70 7.23 9.65 0.22
CA GLY A 70 6.52 8.66 -0.58
C GLY A 70 7.49 7.72 -1.31
N GLY A 71 7.11 6.46 -1.51
CA GLY A 71 7.95 5.49 -2.21
C GLY A 71 9.26 5.12 -1.48
N PHE A 72 9.32 5.31 -0.17
CA PHE A 72 10.53 5.10 0.66
C PHE A 72 11.15 3.69 0.59
N SER A 73 10.42 2.72 0.07
CA SER A 73 10.91 1.34 -0.14
C SER A 73 11.13 0.98 -1.61
N ALA A 74 10.98 1.93 -2.54
CA ALA A 74 10.98 1.64 -3.99
C ALA A 74 12.26 0.92 -4.47
N GLU A 75 13.44 1.30 -3.97
CA GLU A 75 14.70 0.65 -4.36
C GLU A 75 14.78 -0.79 -3.83
N LEU A 76 14.35 -1.03 -2.60
CA LEU A 76 14.33 -2.37 -2.03
C LEU A 76 13.33 -3.29 -2.76
N VAL A 77 12.20 -2.73 -3.18
CA VAL A 77 11.19 -3.44 -3.99
C VAL A 77 11.75 -3.74 -5.39
N ALA A 78 12.46 -2.80 -6.01
CA ALA A 78 13.10 -2.99 -7.31
C ALA A 78 14.14 -4.12 -7.27
N ASN A 79 14.92 -4.25 -6.19
CA ASN A 79 15.83 -5.37 -6.01
C ASN A 79 15.10 -6.72 -6.02
N ILE A 80 13.98 -6.82 -5.29
CA ILE A 80 13.13 -8.02 -5.28
C ILE A 80 12.56 -8.29 -6.68
N LYS A 81 12.05 -7.25 -7.36
CA LYS A 81 11.54 -7.39 -8.72
C LYS A 81 12.58 -7.95 -9.69
N ASN A 82 13.84 -7.57 -9.53
CA ASN A 82 14.93 -8.09 -10.38
C ASN A 82 15.27 -9.56 -10.11
N CYS A 83 14.78 -10.15 -9.02
CA CYS A 83 15.01 -11.54 -8.64
C CYS A 83 13.87 -12.48 -9.05
N VAL A 84 12.74 -11.96 -9.56
CA VAL A 84 11.54 -12.73 -9.91
C VAL A 84 10.98 -12.29 -11.26
N SER A 85 10.20 -13.16 -11.89
CA SER A 85 9.48 -12.88 -13.14
C SER A 85 7.99 -12.58 -12.92
N VAL A 86 7.43 -13.00 -11.76
CA VAL A 86 6.05 -12.70 -11.40
C VAL A 86 5.86 -11.19 -11.11
N PRO A 87 4.65 -10.65 -11.32
CA PRO A 87 4.36 -9.25 -11.04
C PRO A 87 4.63 -8.86 -9.58
N VAL A 88 5.26 -7.70 -9.39
CA VAL A 88 5.57 -7.15 -8.06
C VAL A 88 4.78 -5.87 -7.82
N ILE A 89 4.04 -5.86 -6.72
CA ILE A 89 3.24 -4.73 -6.24
C ILE A 89 4.02 -4.00 -5.15
N THR A 90 4.31 -2.72 -5.35
CA THR A 90 4.92 -1.87 -4.31
C THR A 90 3.86 -1.17 -3.47
N VAL A 91 4.16 -0.93 -2.21
CA VAL A 91 3.39 -0.08 -1.30
C VAL A 91 4.34 0.74 -0.43
N GLY A 92 3.99 1.99 -0.15
CA GLY A 92 4.84 2.83 0.69
C GLY A 92 4.51 4.32 0.53
N ARG A 93 3.37 4.76 1.08
CA ARG A 93 2.95 6.16 1.10
C ARG A 93 2.88 6.80 -0.30
N TYR A 94 2.38 6.06 -1.27
CA TYR A 94 1.99 6.63 -2.55
C TYR A 94 0.68 7.40 -2.38
N THR A 95 0.68 8.68 -2.76
CA THR A 95 -0.48 9.58 -2.69
C THR A 95 -0.83 10.20 -4.03
N GLU A 96 0.11 10.21 -4.95
CA GLU A 96 -0.01 10.84 -6.27
C GLU A 96 0.09 9.78 -7.38
N PRO A 97 -0.94 9.65 -8.25
CA PRO A 97 -0.91 8.68 -9.34
C PRO A 97 0.26 8.86 -10.31
N GLN A 98 0.68 10.10 -10.59
CA GLN A 98 1.83 10.36 -11.48
C GLN A 98 3.13 9.82 -10.88
N PHE A 99 3.32 9.93 -9.56
CA PHE A 99 4.48 9.35 -8.90
C PHE A 99 4.42 7.82 -8.91
N ALA A 100 3.23 7.24 -8.71
CA ALA A 100 3.02 5.80 -8.85
C ALA A 100 3.33 5.31 -10.26
N GLU A 101 2.87 6.03 -11.28
CA GLU A 101 3.16 5.74 -12.69
C GLU A 101 4.66 5.77 -13.00
N GLN A 102 5.39 6.73 -12.42
CA GLN A 102 6.85 6.80 -12.56
C GLN A 102 7.54 5.53 -12.00
N MET A 103 7.07 4.97 -10.90
CA MET A 103 7.64 3.73 -10.35
C MET A 103 7.50 2.56 -11.34
N VAL A 104 6.35 2.47 -12.00
CA VAL A 104 6.11 1.46 -13.04
C VAL A 104 6.95 1.72 -14.29
N LYS A 105 6.96 2.96 -14.80
CA LYS A 105 7.76 3.35 -15.98
C LYS A 105 9.26 3.14 -15.80
N LEU A 106 9.76 3.35 -14.58
CA LEU A 106 11.17 3.10 -14.22
C LEU A 106 11.48 1.62 -13.95
N GLY A 107 10.50 0.73 -14.08
CA GLY A 107 10.67 -0.69 -13.85
C GLY A 107 10.91 -1.08 -12.38
N LYS A 108 10.57 -0.22 -11.43
CA LYS A 108 10.76 -0.48 -9.99
C LYS A 108 9.68 -1.39 -9.40
N ALA A 109 8.51 -1.43 -10.01
CA ALA A 109 7.41 -2.32 -9.69
C ALA A 109 6.52 -2.49 -10.93
N ASP A 110 5.62 -3.47 -10.92
CA ASP A 110 4.61 -3.65 -11.97
C ASP A 110 3.29 -2.97 -11.62
N LEU A 111 2.98 -2.91 -10.30
CA LEU A 111 1.79 -2.27 -9.78
C LEU A 111 2.13 -1.47 -8.52
N VAL A 112 1.28 -0.51 -8.21
CA VAL A 112 1.40 0.32 -7.00
C VAL A 112 0.11 0.23 -6.18
N ALA A 113 0.24 -0.07 -4.88
CA ALA A 113 -0.89 -0.14 -3.97
C ALA A 113 -1.09 1.19 -3.21
N PHE A 114 -2.32 1.71 -3.29
CA PHE A 114 -2.78 2.87 -2.53
C PHE A 114 -3.54 2.41 -1.29
N GLY A 115 -2.95 2.54 -0.11
CA GLY A 115 -3.61 2.22 1.16
C GLY A 115 -4.35 3.42 1.73
N ARG A 116 -3.66 4.24 2.53
CA ARG A 116 -4.25 5.43 3.19
C ARG A 116 -4.75 6.48 2.20
N GLN A 117 -4.21 6.53 0.99
CA GLN A 117 -4.75 7.39 -0.07
C GLN A 117 -6.19 6.99 -0.42
N SER A 118 -6.49 5.70 -0.48
CA SER A 118 -7.87 5.24 -0.73
C SER A 118 -8.84 5.57 0.42
N LEU A 119 -8.33 5.76 1.66
CA LEU A 119 -9.12 6.27 2.78
C LEU A 119 -9.37 7.78 2.65
N ALA A 120 -8.38 8.53 2.18
CA ALA A 120 -8.47 9.98 1.98
C ALA A 120 -9.36 10.33 0.78
N ASP A 121 -9.19 9.60 -0.31
CA ASP A 121 -9.95 9.76 -1.55
C ASP A 121 -10.14 8.41 -2.26
N PRO A 122 -11.28 7.75 -2.07
CA PRO A 122 -11.56 6.46 -2.70
C PRO A 122 -11.65 6.53 -4.22
N HIS A 123 -11.90 7.73 -4.79
CA HIS A 123 -12.02 7.97 -6.22
C HIS A 123 -10.67 8.31 -6.88
N THR A 124 -9.54 8.16 -6.17
CA THR A 124 -8.21 8.43 -6.72
C THR A 124 -7.95 7.75 -8.08
N PRO A 125 -8.25 6.45 -8.28
CA PRO A 125 -8.01 5.81 -9.58
C PRO A 125 -8.91 6.35 -10.70
N GLU A 126 -10.19 6.62 -10.40
CA GLU A 126 -11.16 7.19 -11.33
C GLU A 126 -10.73 8.60 -11.77
N LYS A 127 -10.39 9.46 -10.80
CA LYS A 127 -9.89 10.82 -11.07
C LYS A 127 -8.60 10.83 -11.87
N ALA A 128 -7.70 9.86 -11.60
CA ALA A 128 -6.48 9.72 -12.39
C ALA A 128 -6.77 9.30 -13.83
N GLN A 129 -7.71 8.38 -14.05
CA GLN A 129 -8.13 7.93 -15.38
C GLN A 129 -8.79 9.06 -16.19
N GLU A 130 -9.50 9.95 -15.52
CA GLU A 130 -10.22 11.09 -16.13
C GLU A 130 -9.37 12.36 -16.18
N GLU A 131 -8.07 12.28 -15.84
CA GLU A 131 -7.13 13.42 -15.79
C GLU A 131 -7.57 14.58 -14.86
N ARG A 132 -8.40 14.28 -13.84
CA ARG A 132 -8.91 15.23 -12.84
C ARG A 132 -8.08 15.22 -11.55
N LEU A 133 -6.78 15.43 -11.67
CA LEU A 133 -5.84 15.29 -10.56
C LEU A 133 -5.97 16.43 -9.53
N GLU A 134 -6.42 17.62 -9.96
CA GLU A 134 -6.70 18.76 -9.11
C GLU A 134 -7.88 18.53 -8.16
N ASP A 135 -8.80 17.61 -8.52
CA ASP A 135 -9.93 17.22 -7.68
C ASP A 135 -9.56 16.22 -6.57
N MET A 136 -8.34 15.70 -6.60
CA MET A 136 -7.91 14.70 -5.64
C MET A 136 -7.64 15.28 -4.26
N THR A 137 -8.08 14.57 -3.23
CA THR A 137 -7.74 14.86 -1.83
C THR A 137 -6.58 13.96 -1.39
N PRO A 138 -5.35 14.47 -1.29
CA PRO A 138 -4.20 13.66 -0.93
C PRO A 138 -4.21 13.27 0.55
N CYS A 139 -3.75 12.06 0.86
CA CYS A 139 -3.50 11.64 2.22
C CYS A 139 -2.30 12.41 2.79
N ILE A 140 -2.51 13.15 3.87
CA ILE A 140 -1.47 13.95 4.56
C ILE A 140 -0.59 13.14 5.52
N ALA A 141 -0.77 11.83 5.57
CA ALA A 141 -0.01 10.89 6.41
C ALA A 141 0.05 11.28 7.91
N CYS A 142 -1.01 11.90 8.43
CA CYS A 142 -1.11 12.36 9.83
C CYS A 142 -1.28 11.24 10.85
N LEU A 143 -1.76 10.06 10.44
CA LEU A 143 -2.04 8.86 11.24
C LEU A 143 -3.14 9.00 12.31
N GLN A 144 -3.71 10.19 12.52
CA GLN A 144 -4.56 10.53 13.67
C GLN A 144 -5.92 9.82 13.66
N GLY A 145 -6.61 9.79 12.52
CA GLY A 145 -7.95 9.22 12.42
C GLY A 145 -7.99 7.77 11.94
N CYS A 146 -6.97 7.33 11.22
CA CYS A 146 -6.86 5.97 10.74
C CYS A 146 -6.07 5.08 11.70
N VAL A 147 -4.75 5.24 11.77
CA VAL A 147 -3.87 4.36 12.54
C VAL A 147 -4.11 4.48 14.05
N ALA A 148 -4.19 5.71 14.60
CA ALA A 148 -4.43 5.89 16.02
C ALA A 148 -5.78 5.33 16.47
N ASN A 149 -6.85 5.51 15.67
CA ASN A 149 -8.14 4.92 15.98
C ASN A 149 -8.13 3.39 15.90
N MET A 150 -7.43 2.84 14.90
CA MET A 150 -7.26 1.39 14.76
C MET A 150 -6.60 0.78 16.02
N TYR A 151 -5.50 1.35 16.50
CA TYR A 151 -4.85 0.90 17.74
C TYR A 151 -5.71 1.11 18.99
N ALA A 152 -6.57 2.13 18.98
CA ALA A 152 -7.49 2.40 20.08
C ALA A 152 -8.78 1.56 20.01
N GLY A 153 -8.95 0.69 19.02
CA GLY A 153 -10.18 -0.09 18.81
C GLY A 153 -11.40 0.78 18.48
N LYS A 154 -11.19 1.96 17.88
CA LYS A 154 -12.24 2.92 17.51
C LYS A 154 -12.54 2.83 16.01
N PRO A 155 -13.73 3.24 15.57
CA PRO A 155 -14.03 3.38 14.15
C PRO A 155 -13.02 4.30 13.45
N LEU A 156 -12.65 3.94 12.22
CA LEU A 156 -11.75 4.75 11.42
C LEU A 156 -12.43 6.07 11.02
N CYS A 157 -11.65 7.14 11.02
CA CYS A 157 -12.01 8.40 10.39
C CYS A 157 -10.79 9.00 9.68
N CYS A 158 -11.00 10.01 8.86
CA CYS A 158 -9.91 10.68 8.16
C CYS A 158 -10.05 12.19 8.33
N LEU A 159 -8.92 12.89 8.54
CA LEU A 159 -8.94 14.36 8.72
C LEU A 159 -9.25 15.11 7.42
N VAL A 160 -9.00 14.46 6.26
CA VAL A 160 -9.24 15.06 4.94
C VAL A 160 -10.43 14.43 4.20
N ASN A 161 -11.03 13.37 4.76
CA ASN A 161 -12.24 12.74 4.24
C ASN A 161 -13.28 12.61 5.35
N PRO A 162 -14.21 13.58 5.47
CA PRO A 162 -15.18 13.62 6.57
C PRO A 162 -16.23 12.52 6.51
N VAL A 163 -16.38 11.83 5.38
CA VAL A 163 -17.38 10.76 5.22
C VAL A 163 -16.82 9.36 5.42
N LEU A 164 -15.51 9.20 5.63
CA LEU A 164 -14.90 7.89 5.84
C LEU A 164 -15.57 7.13 6.99
N GLY A 165 -16.08 5.92 6.70
CA GLY A 165 -16.83 5.08 7.64
C GLY A 165 -18.29 5.53 7.85
N ARG A 166 -18.75 6.53 7.10
CA ARG A 166 -20.12 7.07 7.13
C ARG A 166 -20.61 7.42 5.73
N GLU A 167 -20.16 6.68 4.75
CA GLU A 167 -20.41 6.96 3.33
C GLU A 167 -21.91 7.00 3.01
N SER A 168 -22.72 6.18 3.71
CA SER A 168 -24.18 6.15 3.57
C SER A 168 -24.89 7.41 4.07
N GLU A 169 -24.24 8.18 4.95
CA GLU A 169 -24.79 9.44 5.49
C GLU A 169 -24.51 10.62 4.58
N GLY A 170 -23.50 10.52 3.71
CA GLY A 170 -23.01 11.57 2.84
C GLY A 170 -22.30 12.70 3.59
N LEU A 171 -22.02 13.78 2.87
CA LEU A 171 -21.36 14.96 3.45
C LEU A 171 -22.28 15.65 4.49
N PRO A 172 -21.75 16.07 5.64
CA PRO A 172 -22.49 16.88 6.60
C PRO A 172 -23.09 18.12 5.92
N LYS A 173 -24.39 18.33 6.09
CA LYS A 173 -25.00 19.57 5.58
C LYS A 173 -24.50 20.75 6.40
N ALA A 174 -23.95 21.76 5.72
CA ALA A 174 -23.58 23.01 6.38
C ALA A 174 -24.81 23.65 6.97
N GLU A 175 -24.83 23.92 8.28
CA GLU A 175 -25.84 24.77 8.88
C GLU A 175 -25.66 26.20 8.35
N LYS A 176 -26.76 26.83 7.93
CA LYS A 176 -26.71 28.24 7.55
C LYS A 176 -26.27 29.05 8.78
N ALA A 177 -25.21 29.84 8.63
CA ALA A 177 -24.79 30.75 9.67
C ALA A 177 -25.98 31.62 10.09
N LYS A 178 -26.32 31.60 11.37
CA LYS A 178 -27.29 32.57 11.91
C LYS A 178 -26.64 33.94 11.78
N LYS A 179 -27.30 34.85 11.04
CA LYS A 179 -26.87 36.24 10.97
C LYS A 179 -27.06 36.90 12.33
#